data_2975a077621f3965edc928f056751e5c
#
_entry.id   2975a077621f3965edc928f056751e5c
#
_cell.length_a   1.000
_cell.length_b   1.000
_cell.length_c   1.000
_cell.angle_alpha   90.00
_cell.angle_beta   90.00
_cell.angle_gamma   90.00
#
_symmetry.space_group_name_H-M   'P 1'
#
loop_
_entity.id
_entity.type
_entity.pdbx_description
1 polymer ?
#
loop_
_entity_poly.entity_id
_entity_poly.type
_entity_poly.pdbx_seq_one_letter_code
_entity_poly.pdbx_strand_id
1 'polypeptide(L)'
;LSKRGWRGINIDLDFNSIDMFNFFRGSDHNKKIALSNFKGFSNLYFFHNRAAKNTLSKGSSKGAKKIKRIEVDTLDNVIKNCKFKIDEIDFLSIDVEGNELNVLKGLNFKKFKPKIVVLEYIKPSIKEFYYHKIENIINSKMYKFMIKKNYKLVNWVHDDLIFISNKMLK
;
A
#
# COMPACT_ATOMS: atom_id res chain seq x y z
N LEU A 1 -13.32 -11.75 -4.70
CA LEU A 1 -12.62 -11.61 -5.97
C LEU A 1 -12.02 -12.95 -6.42
N SER A 2 -11.22 -13.66 -5.62
CA SER A 2 -10.58 -14.94 -5.97
C SER A 2 -11.59 -15.98 -6.47
N LYS A 3 -12.72 -16.20 -5.79
CA LYS A 3 -13.81 -17.10 -6.22
C LYS A 3 -14.43 -16.72 -7.59
N ARG A 4 -14.14 -15.54 -8.10
CA ARG A 4 -14.56 -15.04 -9.43
C ARG A 4 -13.42 -15.09 -10.46
N GLY A 5 -12.37 -15.85 -10.19
CA GLY A 5 -11.23 -16.04 -11.11
C GLY A 5 -10.17 -14.93 -11.07
N TRP A 6 -10.27 -13.97 -10.16
CA TRP A 6 -9.23 -12.96 -10.01
C TRP A 6 -7.95 -13.58 -9.46
N ARG A 7 -6.84 -13.17 -10.03
CA ARG A 7 -5.49 -13.49 -9.55
C ARG A 7 -4.83 -12.21 -9.03
N GLY A 8 -3.96 -12.34 -8.04
CA GLY A 8 -3.34 -11.18 -7.43
C GLY A 8 -1.91 -11.43 -6.93
N ILE A 9 -1.30 -10.35 -6.50
CA ILE A 9 -0.10 -10.34 -5.69
C ILE A 9 -0.51 -9.94 -4.28
N ASN A 10 -0.21 -10.79 -3.29
CA ASN A 10 -0.43 -10.51 -1.88
C ASN A 10 0.94 -10.29 -1.23
N ILE A 11 1.13 -9.15 -0.58
CA ILE A 11 2.41 -8.73 -0.01
C ILE A 11 2.17 -8.34 1.44
N ASP A 12 2.90 -8.95 2.35
CA ASP A 12 2.86 -8.64 3.77
C ASP A 12 4.22 -8.97 4.41
N LEU A 13 4.51 -8.37 5.55
CA LEU A 13 5.64 -8.72 6.41
C LEU A 13 5.29 -9.83 7.39
N ASP A 14 4.01 -9.97 7.75
CA ASP A 14 3.57 -10.98 8.69
C ASP A 14 3.58 -12.37 8.04
N PHE A 15 4.24 -13.30 8.74
CA PHE A 15 4.33 -14.70 8.27
C PHE A 15 2.94 -15.34 8.21
N ASN A 16 2.11 -15.12 9.23
CA ASN A 16 0.80 -15.76 9.29
C ASN A 16 -0.12 -15.28 8.16
N SER A 17 -0.08 -13.98 7.83
CA SER A 17 -0.84 -13.43 6.69
C SER A 17 -0.43 -14.11 5.39
N ILE A 18 0.87 -14.24 5.14
CA ILE A 18 1.37 -14.89 3.91
C ILE A 18 1.06 -16.39 3.88
N ASP A 19 1.13 -17.07 5.01
CA ASP A 19 0.79 -18.49 5.11
C ASP A 19 -0.69 -18.74 4.83
N MET A 20 -1.57 -17.89 5.36
CA MET A 20 -3.00 -17.90 5.04
C MET A 20 -3.25 -17.66 3.54
N PHE A 21 -2.54 -16.72 2.91
CA PHE A 21 -2.63 -16.51 1.47
C PHE A 21 -2.14 -17.73 0.69
N ASN A 22 -1.06 -18.37 1.12
CA ASN A 22 -0.56 -19.59 0.47
C ASN A 22 -1.59 -20.72 0.52
N PHE A 23 -2.31 -20.85 1.64
CA PHE A 23 -3.34 -21.87 1.80
C PHE A 23 -4.60 -21.58 0.98
N PHE A 24 -5.17 -20.36 1.12
CA PHE A 24 -6.45 -20.02 0.49
C PHE A 24 -6.33 -19.47 -0.93
N ARG A 25 -5.16 -18.96 -1.31
CA ARG A 25 -4.88 -18.27 -2.57
C ARG A 25 -3.54 -18.72 -3.17
N GLY A 26 -3.27 -20.01 -3.16
CA GLY A 26 -2.00 -20.58 -3.64
C GLY A 26 -1.69 -20.30 -5.12
N SER A 27 -2.70 -19.99 -5.95
CA SER A 27 -2.50 -19.56 -7.34
C SER A 27 -1.96 -18.12 -7.44
N ASP A 28 -2.13 -17.29 -6.42
CA ASP A 28 -1.63 -15.92 -6.35
C ASP A 28 -0.12 -15.88 -6.08
N HIS A 29 0.51 -14.75 -6.41
CA HIS A 29 1.91 -14.50 -6.02
C HIS A 29 1.97 -13.91 -4.61
N ASN A 30 2.21 -14.76 -3.62
CA ASN A 30 2.28 -14.36 -2.21
C ASN A 30 3.73 -14.09 -1.82
N LYS A 31 4.02 -12.88 -1.35
CA LYS A 31 5.41 -12.44 -1.09
C LYS A 31 5.53 -11.84 0.30
N LYS A 32 6.42 -12.43 1.11
CA LYS A 32 6.81 -11.86 2.40
C LYS A 32 7.93 -10.85 2.20
N ILE A 33 7.58 -9.57 2.13
CA ILE A 33 8.53 -8.47 1.99
C ILE A 33 7.87 -7.15 2.37
N ALA A 34 8.65 -6.17 2.80
CA ALA A 34 8.17 -4.80 2.92
C ALA A 34 8.35 -4.03 1.61
N LEU A 35 7.43 -3.12 1.33
CA LEU A 35 7.50 -2.28 0.15
C LEU A 35 7.97 -0.86 0.47
N SER A 36 8.77 -0.29 -0.44
CA SER A 36 9.24 1.09 -0.40
C SER A 36 9.48 1.63 -1.81
N ASN A 37 10.09 2.81 -1.92
CA ASN A 37 10.50 3.41 -3.20
C ASN A 37 11.90 3.00 -3.67
N PHE A 38 12.55 2.08 -2.98
CA PHE A 38 13.86 1.53 -3.31
C PHE A 38 13.98 0.06 -2.91
N LYS A 39 14.93 -0.65 -3.49
CA LYS A 39 15.34 -1.99 -3.08
C LYS A 39 16.55 -1.89 -2.16
N GLY A 40 16.54 -2.63 -1.05
CA GLY A 40 17.65 -2.65 -0.09
C GLY A 40 17.18 -2.95 1.32
N PHE A 41 17.65 -2.19 2.29
CA PHE A 41 17.33 -2.37 3.70
C PHE A 41 16.73 -1.10 4.31
N SER A 42 15.76 -1.25 5.18
CA SER A 42 15.14 -0.18 5.94
C SER A 42 14.93 -0.57 7.40
N ASN A 43 14.66 0.41 8.24
CA ASN A 43 14.29 0.20 9.62
C ASN A 43 12.77 -0.02 9.72
N LEU A 44 12.38 -1.15 10.27
CA LEU A 44 11.00 -1.42 10.71
C LEU A 44 10.89 -0.99 12.17
N TYR A 45 9.98 -0.08 12.45
CA TYR A 45 9.59 0.33 13.80
C TYR A 45 8.52 -0.62 14.31
N PHE A 46 8.86 -1.37 15.34
CA PHE A 46 8.09 -2.51 15.80
C PHE A 46 7.41 -2.19 17.12
N PHE A 47 6.10 -2.30 17.18
CA PHE A 47 5.29 -1.99 18.37
C PHE A 47 4.89 -3.23 19.13
N HIS A 48 4.45 -4.28 18.43
CA HIS A 48 4.01 -5.54 19.01
C HIS A 48 4.10 -6.69 17.99
N ASN A 49 4.15 -7.95 18.46
CA ASN A 49 4.27 -9.12 17.57
C ASN A 49 3.10 -9.30 16.60
N ARG A 50 1.92 -8.78 16.92
CA ARG A 50 0.71 -8.83 16.09
C ARG A 50 0.15 -7.43 15.82
N ALA A 51 0.99 -6.41 15.88
CA ALA A 51 0.48 -5.07 15.72
C ALA A 51 0.35 -4.72 14.24
N ALA A 52 -0.85 -4.38 13.84
CA ALA A 52 -1.14 -3.68 12.61
C ALA A 52 -0.36 -2.36 12.45
N LYS A 53 0.31 -1.89 13.50
CA LYS A 53 1.05 -0.62 13.55
C LYS A 53 2.55 -0.71 13.27
N ASN A 54 3.07 -1.86 12.86
CA ASN A 54 4.48 -1.96 12.50
C ASN A 54 4.74 -1.21 11.18
N THR A 55 5.62 -0.20 11.22
CA THR A 55 5.77 0.75 10.12
C THR A 55 7.23 0.97 9.71
N LEU A 56 7.46 1.31 8.46
CA LEU A 56 8.74 1.86 7.96
C LEU A 56 8.81 3.39 8.14
N SER A 57 7.68 4.04 8.43
CA SER A 57 7.61 5.49 8.58
C SER A 57 8.20 5.94 9.91
N LYS A 58 9.30 6.70 9.86
CA LYS A 58 9.85 7.36 11.07
C LYS A 58 8.87 8.34 11.70
N GLY A 59 8.02 8.99 10.91
CA GLY A 59 6.98 9.89 11.39
C GLY A 59 5.92 9.20 12.25
N SER A 60 5.64 7.91 11.97
CA SER A 60 4.67 7.08 12.71
C SER A 60 5.34 6.19 13.77
N SER A 61 6.64 6.38 14.08
CA SER A 61 7.42 5.49 14.94
C SER A 61 7.32 5.80 16.44
N LYS A 62 6.61 6.84 16.86
CA LYS A 62 6.49 7.22 18.27
C LYS A 62 5.88 6.10 19.09
N GLY A 63 6.60 5.65 20.13
CA GLY A 63 6.20 4.53 20.99
C GLY A 63 6.61 3.15 20.47
N ALA A 64 7.39 3.05 19.41
CA ALA A 64 7.96 1.79 18.96
C ALA A 64 8.88 1.19 20.05
N LYS A 65 8.69 -0.11 20.33
CA LYS A 65 9.45 -0.85 21.36
C LYS A 65 10.78 -1.37 20.84
N LYS A 66 10.90 -1.58 19.53
CA LYS A 66 12.07 -2.17 18.90
C LYS A 66 12.22 -1.65 17.47
N ILE A 67 13.45 -1.54 17.02
CA ILE A 67 13.77 -1.28 15.61
C ILE A 67 14.44 -2.54 15.05
N LYS A 68 13.94 -3.03 13.92
CA LYS A 68 14.52 -4.15 13.18
C LYS A 68 14.97 -3.66 11.82
N ARG A 69 16.16 -4.05 11.39
CA ARG A 69 16.59 -3.87 10.00
C ARG A 69 15.98 -4.98 9.14
N ILE A 70 15.24 -4.62 8.12
CA ILE A 70 14.56 -5.55 7.22
C ILE A 70 14.86 -5.23 5.77
N GLU A 71 14.74 -6.25 4.92
CA GLU A 71 14.79 -6.06 3.47
C GLU A 71 13.52 -5.39 2.97
N VAL A 72 13.68 -4.49 2.00
CA VAL A 72 12.59 -3.80 1.30
C VAL A 72 12.79 -3.90 -0.20
N ASP A 73 11.68 -3.87 -0.95
CA ASP A 73 11.71 -3.85 -2.40
C ASP A 73 10.68 -2.83 -2.94
N THR A 74 10.72 -2.58 -4.22
CA THR A 74 9.73 -1.75 -4.90
C THR A 74 8.57 -2.60 -5.41
N LEU A 75 7.37 -2.02 -5.44
CA LEU A 75 6.21 -2.70 -6.02
C LEU A 75 6.46 -3.06 -7.49
N ASP A 76 7.14 -2.18 -8.25
CA ASP A 76 7.51 -2.43 -9.64
C ASP A 76 8.37 -3.69 -9.81
N ASN A 77 9.33 -3.89 -8.91
CA ASN A 77 10.21 -5.06 -8.95
C ASN A 77 9.47 -6.34 -8.55
N VAL A 78 8.59 -6.28 -7.54
CA VAL A 78 7.75 -7.44 -7.17
C VAL A 78 6.83 -7.85 -8.32
N ILE A 79 6.20 -6.89 -9.01
CA ILE A 79 5.35 -7.17 -10.18
C ILE A 79 6.17 -7.80 -11.32
N LYS A 80 7.37 -7.30 -11.61
CA LYS A 80 8.25 -7.85 -12.66
C LYS A 80 8.67 -9.30 -12.38
N ASN A 81 8.83 -9.65 -11.10
CA ASN A 81 9.23 -10.99 -10.66
C ASN A 81 8.01 -11.86 -10.26
N CYS A 82 6.80 -11.47 -10.66
CA CYS A 82 5.60 -12.26 -10.40
C CYS A 82 5.65 -13.59 -11.15
N LYS A 83 5.14 -14.66 -10.53
CA LYS A 83 5.08 -16.01 -11.13
C LYS A 83 4.14 -16.13 -12.33
N PHE A 84 3.41 -15.07 -12.66
CA PHE A 84 2.58 -14.97 -13.86
C PHE A 84 2.70 -13.57 -14.47
N LYS A 85 2.41 -13.46 -15.76
CA LYS A 85 2.45 -12.20 -16.47
C LYS A 85 1.35 -11.26 -16.00
N ILE A 86 1.70 -10.00 -15.79
CA ILE A 86 0.76 -8.92 -15.43
C ILE A 86 0.85 -7.86 -16.52
N ASP A 87 -0.21 -7.71 -17.28
CA ASP A 87 -0.33 -6.69 -18.33
C ASP A 87 -1.11 -5.48 -17.81
N GLU A 88 -2.10 -5.70 -16.94
CA GLU A 88 -2.93 -4.67 -16.32
C GLU A 88 -3.08 -4.92 -14.82
N ILE A 89 -3.35 -3.87 -14.08
CA ILE A 89 -3.74 -3.92 -12.67
C ILE A 89 -5.12 -3.28 -12.54
N ASP A 90 -6.13 -4.08 -12.25
CA ASP A 90 -7.49 -3.58 -12.06
C ASP A 90 -7.64 -2.87 -10.72
N PHE A 91 -7.04 -3.45 -9.68
CA PHE A 91 -7.20 -3.00 -8.31
C PHE A 91 -5.87 -3.07 -7.55
N LEU A 92 -5.49 -1.97 -6.89
CA LEU A 92 -4.34 -1.87 -6.00
C LEU A 92 -4.80 -1.33 -4.65
N SER A 93 -4.62 -2.11 -3.59
CA SER A 93 -4.83 -1.68 -2.21
C SER A 93 -3.49 -1.57 -1.50
N ILE A 94 -3.26 -0.46 -0.80
CA ILE A 94 -2.03 -0.20 -0.04
C ILE A 94 -2.42 0.26 1.36
N ASP A 95 -2.04 -0.55 2.33
CA ASP A 95 -2.17 -0.32 3.75
C ASP A 95 -0.85 -0.79 4.38
N VAL A 96 0.03 0.15 4.69
CA VAL A 96 1.41 -0.09 5.15
C VAL A 96 1.82 0.87 6.27
N GLU A 97 0.81 1.33 7.02
CA GLU A 97 0.99 2.08 8.27
C GLU A 97 1.86 3.33 8.12
N GLY A 98 1.54 4.18 7.11
CA GLY A 98 2.15 5.48 6.88
C GLY A 98 3.31 5.47 5.88
N ASN A 99 3.55 4.38 5.16
CA ASN A 99 4.57 4.30 4.10
C ASN A 99 3.95 4.24 2.67
N GLU A 100 2.64 4.47 2.53
CA GLU A 100 1.85 4.33 1.28
C GLU A 100 2.44 5.16 0.14
N LEU A 101 2.82 6.40 0.43
CA LEU A 101 3.41 7.29 -0.58
C LEU A 101 4.73 6.75 -1.13
N ASN A 102 5.55 6.08 -0.31
CA ASN A 102 6.79 5.48 -0.78
C ASN A 102 6.51 4.24 -1.62
N VAL A 103 5.52 3.41 -1.24
CA VAL A 103 5.09 2.28 -2.07
C VAL A 103 4.62 2.77 -3.44
N LEU A 104 3.79 3.82 -3.49
CA LEU A 104 3.35 4.44 -4.75
C LEU A 104 4.51 4.96 -5.60
N LYS A 105 5.53 5.56 -4.98
CA LYS A 105 6.75 6.02 -5.69
C LYS A 105 7.59 4.86 -6.23
N GLY A 106 7.46 3.67 -5.63
CA GLY A 106 8.10 2.43 -6.06
C GLY A 106 7.38 1.74 -7.24
N LEU A 107 6.29 2.32 -7.77
CA LEU A 107 5.54 1.80 -8.91
C LEU A 107 5.79 2.65 -10.17
N ASN A 108 6.09 1.99 -11.27
CA ASN A 108 6.17 2.64 -12.58
C ASN A 108 4.76 2.84 -13.18
N PHE A 109 4.13 3.98 -12.90
CA PHE A 109 2.79 4.34 -13.40
C PHE A 109 2.69 4.49 -14.93
N LYS A 110 3.81 4.58 -15.65
CA LYS A 110 3.80 4.57 -17.12
C LYS A 110 3.57 3.16 -17.67
N LYS A 111 4.10 2.16 -16.96
CA LYS A 111 3.99 0.75 -17.33
C LYS A 111 2.77 0.10 -16.68
N PHE A 112 2.65 0.26 -15.37
CA PHE A 112 1.57 -0.32 -14.56
C PHE A 112 0.71 0.80 -13.99
N LYS A 113 -0.42 1.06 -14.63
CA LYS A 113 -1.37 2.09 -14.19
C LYS A 113 -2.63 1.41 -13.65
N PRO A 114 -2.74 1.16 -12.34
CA PRO A 114 -3.92 0.54 -11.75
C PRO A 114 -5.19 1.31 -12.10
N LYS A 115 -6.29 0.61 -12.37
CA LYS A 115 -7.58 1.23 -12.67
C LYS A 115 -8.17 1.88 -11.42
N ILE A 116 -8.12 1.17 -10.31
CA ILE A 116 -8.58 1.63 -8.99
C ILE A 116 -7.44 1.50 -7.99
N VAL A 117 -7.25 2.51 -7.15
CA VAL A 117 -6.26 2.51 -6.06
C VAL A 117 -6.96 2.87 -4.76
N VAL A 118 -6.81 2.01 -3.76
CA VAL A 118 -7.25 2.24 -2.37
C VAL A 118 -6.02 2.46 -1.51
N LEU A 119 -6.02 3.55 -0.76
CA LEU A 119 -4.88 3.97 0.06
C LEU A 119 -5.35 4.26 1.48
N GLU A 120 -4.74 3.61 2.45
CA GLU A 120 -4.91 4.03 3.82
C GLU A 120 -4.35 5.45 4.02
N TYR A 121 -5.10 6.28 4.71
CA TYR A 121 -4.73 7.65 5.06
C TYR A 121 -4.60 7.78 6.57
N ILE A 122 -3.41 7.51 7.09
CA ILE A 122 -3.11 7.66 8.51
C ILE A 122 -3.03 9.15 8.87
N LYS A 123 -3.77 9.54 9.87
CA LYS A 123 -3.81 10.90 10.38
C LYS A 123 -2.69 11.17 11.38
N PRO A 124 -2.15 12.39 11.36
CA PRO A 124 -1.04 12.76 12.25
C PRO A 124 -1.42 12.87 13.74
N SER A 125 -2.72 12.97 14.11
CA SER A 125 -3.12 13.13 15.50
C SER A 125 -4.49 12.56 15.85
N ILE A 126 -4.65 12.08 17.10
CA ILE A 126 -5.92 11.59 17.67
C ILE A 126 -7.01 12.68 17.67
N LYS A 127 -6.65 13.95 17.78
CA LYS A 127 -7.60 15.07 17.76
C LYS A 127 -8.25 15.24 16.38
N GLU A 128 -7.55 14.86 15.31
CA GLU A 128 -8.06 14.91 13.93
C GLU A 128 -8.90 13.68 13.58
N PHE A 129 -8.91 12.64 14.42
CA PHE A 129 -9.70 11.43 14.20
C PHE A 129 -11.21 11.70 14.16
N TYR A 130 -11.71 12.68 14.92
CA TYR A 130 -13.13 13.02 14.99
C TYR A 130 -13.58 14.09 13.99
N TYR A 131 -12.67 14.84 13.38
CA TYR A 131 -12.98 15.94 12.46
C TYR A 131 -12.15 15.85 11.19
N HIS A 132 -12.59 14.98 10.27
CA HIS A 132 -11.96 14.89 8.96
C HIS A 132 -12.41 16.05 8.10
N LYS A 133 -11.54 17.03 7.95
CA LYS A 133 -11.73 18.05 6.92
C LYS A 133 -11.14 17.56 5.62
N ILE A 134 -11.94 17.61 4.57
CA ILE A 134 -11.49 17.27 3.20
C ILE A 134 -10.23 18.07 2.81
N GLU A 135 -10.06 19.26 3.36
CA GLU A 135 -8.89 20.12 3.14
C GLU A 135 -7.59 19.43 3.55
N ASN A 136 -7.60 18.61 4.61
CA ASN A 136 -6.41 17.86 5.04
C ASN A 136 -6.01 16.84 3.99
N ILE A 137 -6.99 16.20 3.37
CA ILE A 137 -6.75 15.21 2.31
C ILE A 137 -6.22 15.89 1.06
N ILE A 138 -6.91 16.92 0.53
CA ILE A 138 -6.51 17.58 -0.71
C ILE A 138 -5.17 18.29 -0.60
N ASN A 139 -4.77 18.69 0.61
CA ASN A 139 -3.46 19.27 0.88
C ASN A 139 -2.36 18.23 1.11
N SER A 140 -2.71 16.96 1.30
CA SER A 140 -1.74 15.89 1.57
C SER A 140 -0.81 15.64 0.37
N LYS A 141 0.42 15.19 0.69
CA LYS A 141 1.38 14.77 -0.34
C LYS A 141 0.88 13.58 -1.16
N MET A 142 0.11 12.69 -0.54
CA MET A 142 -0.48 11.51 -1.18
C MET A 142 -1.52 11.92 -2.22
N TYR A 143 -2.48 12.77 -1.85
CA TYR A 143 -3.49 13.27 -2.79
C TYR A 143 -2.83 13.98 -3.98
N LYS A 144 -1.92 14.95 -3.71
CA LYS A 144 -1.19 15.68 -4.76
C LYS A 144 -0.41 14.74 -5.70
N PHE A 145 0.18 13.66 -5.16
CA PHE A 145 0.84 12.65 -5.96
C PHE A 145 -0.15 11.93 -6.89
N MET A 146 -1.30 11.49 -6.38
CA MET A 146 -2.30 10.78 -7.17
C MET A 146 -2.90 11.66 -8.28
N ILE A 147 -3.21 12.92 -7.97
CA ILE A 147 -3.68 13.89 -9.00
C ILE A 147 -2.63 14.06 -10.11
N LYS A 148 -1.34 14.21 -9.74
CA LYS A 148 -0.23 14.30 -10.72
C LYS A 148 -0.10 13.03 -11.59
N LYS A 149 -0.57 11.87 -11.09
CA LYS A 149 -0.60 10.60 -11.84
C LYS A 149 -1.89 10.41 -12.66
N ASN A 150 -2.73 11.45 -12.78
CA ASN A 150 -4.02 11.46 -13.48
C ASN A 150 -5.03 10.47 -12.87
N TYR A 151 -5.20 10.52 -11.54
CA TYR A 151 -6.27 9.88 -10.79
C TYR A 151 -7.21 10.92 -10.21
N LYS A 152 -8.47 10.53 -10.00
CA LYS A 152 -9.49 11.29 -9.29
C LYS A 152 -9.85 10.58 -8.00
N LEU A 153 -9.93 11.31 -6.88
CA LEU A 153 -10.53 10.82 -5.65
C LEU A 153 -12.04 10.72 -5.88
N VAL A 154 -12.60 9.53 -5.72
CA VAL A 154 -14.04 9.27 -5.95
C VAL A 154 -14.78 8.93 -4.68
N ASN A 155 -14.08 8.44 -3.66
CA ASN A 155 -14.70 8.15 -2.37
C ASN A 155 -13.65 8.19 -1.25
N TRP A 156 -14.17 8.32 -0.04
CA TRP A 156 -13.42 8.26 1.19
C TRP A 156 -14.25 7.51 2.24
N VAL A 157 -13.77 6.34 2.65
CA VAL A 157 -14.48 5.44 3.56
C VAL A 157 -13.57 5.15 4.74
N HIS A 158 -13.95 5.60 5.94
CA HIS A 158 -13.12 5.54 7.14
C HIS A 158 -11.72 6.15 6.93
N ASP A 159 -10.70 5.31 6.94
CA ASP A 159 -9.31 5.72 6.72
C ASP A 159 -8.83 5.48 5.27
N ASP A 160 -9.70 4.96 4.39
CA ASP A 160 -9.36 4.61 3.02
C ASP A 160 -9.77 5.68 2.00
N LEU A 161 -8.82 6.15 1.22
CA LEU A 161 -9.04 7.00 0.05
C LEU A 161 -9.13 6.15 -1.21
N ILE A 162 -10.22 6.27 -1.96
CA ILE A 162 -10.47 5.51 -3.18
C ILE A 162 -10.26 6.40 -4.39
N PHE A 163 -9.25 6.08 -5.19
CA PHE A 163 -8.90 6.79 -6.41
C PHE A 163 -9.23 5.94 -7.65
N ILE A 164 -9.70 6.59 -8.71
CA ILE A 164 -9.91 5.96 -10.02
C ILE A 164 -9.04 6.66 -11.08
N SER A 165 -8.48 5.87 -11.98
CA SER A 165 -7.74 6.43 -13.12
C SER A 165 -8.66 7.24 -14.03
N ASN A 166 -8.28 8.45 -14.42
CA ASN A 166 -9.08 9.30 -15.30
C ASN A 166 -9.40 8.65 -16.66
N LYS A 167 -8.64 7.62 -17.07
CA LYS A 167 -8.96 6.82 -18.26
C LYS A 167 -10.28 6.04 -18.14
N MET A 168 -10.70 5.75 -16.90
CA MET A 168 -11.93 4.97 -16.61
C MET A 168 -13.17 5.86 -16.49
N LEU A 169 -13.00 7.18 -16.52
CA LEU A 169 -14.08 8.16 -16.35
C LEU A 169 -14.59 8.72 -17.72
N LYS A 170 -14.10 8.14 -18.81
CA LYS A 170 -14.50 8.50 -20.17
C LYS A 170 -15.63 7.63 -20.67
#